data_149666c2a0d33d2a3b0980269e386313
#
_entry.id   149666c2a0d33d2a3b0980269e386313
#
_cell.length_a   1.000
_cell.length_b   1.000
_cell.length_c   1.000
_cell.angle_alpha   90.00
_cell.angle_beta   90.00
_cell.angle_gamma   90.00
#
_symmetry.space_group_name_H-M   'P 1'
#
loop_
_entity.id
_entity.type
_entity.pdbx_description
1 polymer ?
#
loop_
_entity_poly.entity_id
_entity_poly.type
_entity_poly.pdbx_seq_one_letter_code
_entity_poly.pdbx_strand_id
1 'polypeptide(L)'
;MTEGIHNSIVLMGCKHCGKSTQGKLLAQKLGVDFIDTDDEIGRIRGVDFRTLYKTKGVSEFVLAEEEACSSIIKKYTDRQVVIATGGGICDNPPALHALRECGTFVFLKLDIKYSIKRIMDKIEENPLGGFTNAPAYVMDENPTSLKQIEDILLKKYTDRYQQYQSIADVVVDIKNAPIEENLKALLGALSIK
;
A
#
# COMPACT_ATOMS: atom_id res chain seq x y z
N MET A 1 11.18 -7.77 -29.16
CA MET A 1 10.75 -6.39 -28.94
C MET A 1 9.48 -6.46 -28.12
N THR A 2 9.59 -6.31 -26.82
CA THR A 2 8.48 -6.33 -25.86
C THR A 2 8.01 -4.91 -25.66
N GLU A 3 7.31 -4.36 -26.64
CA GLU A 3 6.49 -3.17 -26.47
C GLU A 3 5.19 -3.60 -25.82
N GLY A 4 4.93 -3.29 -24.55
CA GLY A 4 3.59 -3.54 -24.04
C GLY A 4 3.32 -3.38 -22.56
N ILE A 5 4.31 -3.37 -21.68
CA ILE A 5 3.99 -3.45 -20.24
C ILE A 5 4.33 -2.16 -19.45
N HIS A 6 4.98 -1.18 -20.04
CA HIS A 6 5.72 -0.14 -19.31
C HIS A 6 4.95 1.13 -18.91
N ASN A 7 3.63 1.18 -19.04
CA ASN A 7 2.86 2.41 -18.77
C ASN A 7 1.91 2.34 -17.57
N SER A 8 1.88 1.24 -16.84
CA SER A 8 1.06 1.16 -15.62
C SER A 8 1.64 2.02 -14.51
N ILE A 9 0.81 2.40 -13.54
CA ILE A 9 1.20 3.24 -12.42
C ILE A 9 0.98 2.45 -11.14
N VAL A 10 2.07 2.22 -10.39
CA VAL A 10 2.04 1.49 -9.12
C VAL A 10 2.17 2.47 -7.97
N LEU A 11 1.07 2.68 -7.24
CA LEU A 11 1.04 3.57 -6.08
C LEU A 11 1.48 2.83 -4.82
N MET A 12 2.56 3.30 -4.22
CA MET A 12 3.14 2.77 -2.99
C MET A 12 3.09 3.79 -1.86
N GLY A 13 3.24 3.32 -0.65
CA GLY A 13 3.31 4.15 0.55
C GLY A 13 2.66 3.49 1.76
N CYS A 14 2.87 4.06 2.94
CA CYS A 14 2.35 3.53 4.20
C CYS A 14 0.82 3.47 4.23
N LYS A 15 0.29 2.66 5.13
CA LYS A 15 -1.16 2.56 5.31
C LYS A 15 -1.77 3.95 5.61
N HIS A 16 -2.94 4.20 5.05
CA HIS A 16 -3.69 5.45 5.19
C HIS A 16 -3.04 6.70 4.54
N CYS A 17 -2.05 6.56 3.66
CA CYS A 17 -1.54 7.69 2.87
C CYS A 17 -2.43 8.08 1.67
N GLY A 18 -3.47 7.30 1.36
CA GLY A 18 -4.45 7.64 0.33
C GLY A 18 -4.30 6.91 -1.00
N LYS A 19 -3.49 5.84 -1.10
CA LYS A 19 -3.27 5.08 -2.34
C LYS A 19 -4.54 4.68 -3.08
N SER A 20 -5.44 3.97 -2.40
CA SER A 20 -6.68 3.49 -3.03
C SER A 20 -7.60 4.63 -3.47
N THR A 21 -7.66 5.73 -2.71
CA THR A 21 -8.46 6.91 -3.06
C THR A 21 -7.89 7.63 -4.27
N GLN A 22 -6.59 7.96 -4.24
CA GLN A 22 -5.92 8.64 -5.34
C GLN A 22 -5.82 7.76 -6.58
N GLY A 23 -5.62 6.45 -6.39
CA GLY A 23 -5.56 5.48 -7.48
C GLY A 23 -6.85 5.36 -8.26
N LYS A 24 -7.99 5.31 -7.58
CA LYS A 24 -9.32 5.29 -8.23
C LYS A 24 -9.56 6.55 -9.07
N LEU A 25 -9.24 7.72 -8.51
CA LEU A 25 -9.40 8.99 -9.23
C LEU A 25 -8.43 9.13 -10.40
N LEU A 26 -7.17 8.69 -10.22
CA LEU A 26 -6.18 8.67 -11.29
C LEU A 26 -6.62 7.74 -12.43
N ALA A 27 -7.06 6.52 -12.10
CA ALA A 27 -7.55 5.56 -13.08
C ALA A 27 -8.76 6.11 -13.86
N GLN A 28 -9.71 6.75 -13.17
CA GLN A 28 -10.84 7.41 -13.80
C GLN A 28 -10.39 8.53 -14.76
N LYS A 29 -9.42 9.35 -14.34
CA LYS A 29 -8.87 10.43 -15.18
C LYS A 29 -8.18 9.91 -16.44
N LEU A 30 -7.50 8.77 -16.34
CA LEU A 30 -6.79 8.11 -17.43
C LEU A 30 -7.69 7.22 -18.31
N GLY A 31 -8.90 6.89 -17.87
CA GLY A 31 -9.80 5.96 -18.55
C GLY A 31 -9.29 4.50 -18.51
N VAL A 32 -8.60 4.11 -17.45
CA VAL A 32 -8.02 2.76 -17.27
C VAL A 32 -8.59 2.07 -16.03
N ASP A 33 -8.32 0.76 -15.89
CA ASP A 33 -8.74 -0.01 -14.71
C ASP A 33 -7.93 0.41 -13.46
N PHE A 34 -8.58 0.30 -12.29
CA PHE A 34 -7.97 0.42 -10.98
C PHE A 34 -7.96 -0.94 -10.29
N ILE A 35 -6.84 -1.30 -9.64
CA ILE A 35 -6.69 -2.53 -8.87
C ILE A 35 -6.04 -2.21 -7.53
N ASP A 36 -6.56 -2.83 -6.46
CA ASP A 36 -5.92 -2.86 -5.15
C ASP A 36 -5.37 -4.26 -4.90
N THR A 37 -4.09 -4.38 -4.55
CA THR A 37 -3.46 -5.70 -4.30
C THR A 37 -4.08 -6.41 -3.11
N ASP A 38 -4.58 -5.69 -2.11
CA ASP A 38 -5.27 -6.27 -0.95
C ASP A 38 -6.61 -6.93 -1.39
N ASP A 39 -7.33 -6.33 -2.34
CA ASP A 39 -8.55 -6.90 -2.92
C ASP A 39 -8.24 -8.15 -3.76
N GLU A 40 -7.13 -8.14 -4.51
CA GLU A 40 -6.71 -9.29 -5.32
C GLU A 40 -6.28 -10.48 -4.44
N ILE A 41 -5.60 -10.23 -3.31
CA ILE A 41 -5.32 -11.26 -2.30
C ILE A 41 -6.63 -11.90 -1.84
N GLY A 42 -7.62 -11.07 -1.52
CA GLY A 42 -8.94 -11.55 -1.10
C GLY A 42 -9.62 -12.42 -2.15
N ARG A 43 -9.52 -12.02 -3.44
CA ARG A 43 -10.06 -12.79 -4.57
C ARG A 43 -9.39 -14.16 -4.74
N ILE A 44 -8.07 -14.22 -4.60
CA ILE A 44 -7.30 -15.46 -4.78
C ILE A 44 -7.48 -16.41 -3.58
N ARG A 45 -7.47 -15.88 -2.37
CA ARG A 45 -7.51 -16.69 -1.14
C ARG A 45 -8.92 -16.98 -0.62
N GLY A 46 -9.95 -16.30 -1.14
CA GLY A 46 -11.33 -16.45 -0.66
C GLY A 46 -11.58 -15.87 0.73
N VAL A 47 -10.60 -15.16 1.30
CA VAL A 47 -10.69 -14.48 2.61
C VAL A 47 -9.95 -13.15 2.52
N ASP A 48 -10.38 -12.15 3.29
CA ASP A 48 -9.69 -10.86 3.31
C ASP A 48 -8.26 -10.99 3.87
N PHE A 49 -7.37 -10.07 3.45
CA PHE A 49 -5.95 -10.11 3.78
C PHE A 49 -5.68 -10.07 5.30
N ARG A 50 -6.53 -9.43 6.10
CA ARG A 50 -6.35 -9.37 7.57
C ARG A 50 -6.67 -10.70 8.22
N THR A 51 -7.74 -11.36 7.76
CA THR A 51 -8.10 -12.71 8.17
C THR A 51 -7.00 -13.69 7.77
N LEU A 52 -6.47 -13.58 6.54
CA LEU A 52 -5.35 -14.40 6.08
C LEU A 52 -4.14 -14.25 7.00
N TYR A 53 -3.71 -13.00 7.26
CA TYR A 53 -2.57 -12.72 8.14
C TYR A 53 -2.77 -13.31 9.54
N LYS A 54 -3.94 -13.08 10.16
CA LYS A 54 -4.25 -13.56 11.52
C LYS A 54 -4.30 -15.08 11.61
N THR A 55 -4.80 -15.77 10.60
CA THR A 55 -5.06 -17.23 10.67
C THR A 55 -3.93 -18.06 10.10
N LYS A 56 -3.15 -17.52 9.16
CA LYS A 56 -2.08 -18.25 8.46
C LYS A 56 -0.68 -17.66 8.68
N GLY A 57 -0.60 -16.48 9.29
CA GLY A 57 0.65 -15.80 9.61
C GLY A 57 1.28 -15.03 8.46
N VAL A 58 2.43 -14.41 8.78
CA VAL A 58 3.14 -13.50 7.85
C VAL A 58 3.65 -14.22 6.60
N SER A 59 4.14 -15.46 6.72
CA SER A 59 4.72 -16.18 5.59
C SER A 59 3.68 -16.45 4.49
N GLU A 60 2.48 -16.89 4.87
CA GLU A 60 1.40 -17.12 3.91
C GLU A 60 0.89 -15.81 3.31
N PHE A 61 0.85 -14.73 4.09
CA PHE A 61 0.50 -13.40 3.58
C PHE A 61 1.49 -12.92 2.53
N VAL A 62 2.81 -13.05 2.76
CA VAL A 62 3.87 -12.65 1.82
C VAL A 62 3.75 -13.43 0.50
N LEU A 63 3.50 -14.73 0.56
CA LEU A 63 3.26 -15.56 -0.63
C LEU A 63 1.99 -15.15 -1.39
N ALA A 64 0.92 -14.85 -0.66
CA ALA A 64 -0.35 -14.42 -1.26
C ALA A 64 -0.21 -13.03 -1.94
N GLU A 65 0.57 -12.12 -1.37
CA GLU A 65 0.84 -10.80 -1.96
C GLU A 65 1.69 -10.92 -3.23
N GLU A 66 2.71 -11.79 -3.26
CA GLU A 66 3.49 -12.09 -4.46
C GLU A 66 2.61 -12.69 -5.56
N GLU A 67 1.78 -13.67 -5.21
CA GLU A 67 0.86 -14.32 -6.17
C GLU A 67 -0.17 -13.31 -6.72
N ALA A 68 -0.71 -12.44 -5.88
CA ALA A 68 -1.63 -11.38 -6.29
C ALA A 68 -0.96 -10.42 -7.28
N CYS A 69 0.26 -9.95 -7.00
CA CYS A 69 1.02 -9.10 -7.90
C CYS A 69 1.28 -9.81 -9.24
N SER A 70 1.72 -11.06 -9.22
CA SER A 70 1.95 -11.85 -10.43
C SER A 70 0.67 -12.09 -11.24
N SER A 71 -0.47 -12.32 -10.57
CA SER A 71 -1.79 -12.46 -11.21
C SER A 71 -2.20 -11.17 -11.93
N ILE A 72 -2.03 -10.02 -11.28
CA ILE A 72 -2.31 -8.71 -11.86
C ILE A 72 -1.51 -8.52 -13.15
N ILE A 73 -0.19 -8.75 -13.10
CA ILE A 73 0.67 -8.58 -14.27
C ILE A 73 0.23 -9.46 -15.43
N LYS A 74 -0.03 -10.73 -15.19
CA LYS A 74 -0.52 -11.66 -16.22
C LYS A 74 -1.84 -11.21 -16.85
N LYS A 75 -2.75 -10.66 -16.03
CA LYS A 75 -4.07 -10.22 -16.51
C LYS A 75 -4.01 -8.93 -17.32
N TYR A 76 -3.04 -8.05 -17.04
CA TYR A 76 -2.95 -6.71 -17.63
C TYR A 76 -1.70 -6.51 -18.50
N THR A 77 -1.17 -7.60 -19.07
CA THR A 77 0.03 -7.59 -19.91
C THR A 77 -0.02 -6.60 -21.06
N ASP A 78 -1.19 -6.41 -21.68
CA ASP A 78 -1.35 -5.62 -22.91
C ASP A 78 -2.04 -4.27 -22.71
N ARG A 79 -2.26 -3.84 -21.47
CA ARG A 79 -2.98 -2.59 -21.18
C ARG A 79 -2.51 -1.90 -19.91
N GLN A 80 -2.56 -0.58 -19.94
CA GLN A 80 -2.28 0.26 -18.78
C GLN A 80 -3.29 0.04 -17.66
N VAL A 81 -2.80 0.07 -16.41
CA VAL A 81 -3.62 -0.03 -15.19
C VAL A 81 -3.02 0.83 -14.08
N VAL A 82 -3.85 1.30 -13.16
CA VAL A 82 -3.40 1.91 -11.90
C VAL A 82 -3.52 0.89 -10.79
N ILE A 83 -2.41 0.59 -10.13
CA ILE A 83 -2.33 -0.40 -9.05
C ILE A 83 -2.06 0.32 -7.72
N ALA A 84 -2.87 0.10 -6.70
CA ALA A 84 -2.56 0.46 -5.32
C ALA A 84 -2.05 -0.78 -4.57
N THR A 85 -0.90 -0.64 -3.89
CA THR A 85 -0.30 -1.74 -3.16
C THR A 85 -0.70 -1.76 -1.69
N GLY A 86 -0.53 -2.90 -1.03
CA GLY A 86 -0.53 -2.99 0.42
C GLY A 86 0.48 -2.01 1.06
N GLY A 87 0.20 -1.55 2.29
CA GLY A 87 1.06 -0.56 2.96
C GLY A 87 2.41 -1.11 3.47
N GLY A 88 2.71 -2.36 3.19
CA GLY A 88 3.94 -3.06 3.56
C GLY A 88 4.65 -3.72 2.39
N ILE A 89 4.24 -3.44 1.14
CA ILE A 89 4.80 -4.08 -0.06
C ILE A 89 6.34 -3.97 -0.14
N CYS A 90 6.95 -2.92 0.43
CA CYS A 90 8.40 -2.78 0.47
C CYS A 90 9.11 -3.85 1.31
N ASP A 91 8.38 -4.54 2.19
CA ASP A 91 8.89 -5.67 2.97
C ASP A 91 8.82 -7.00 2.16
N ASN A 92 8.31 -6.98 0.91
CA ASN A 92 8.12 -8.15 0.04
C ASN A 92 8.85 -7.96 -1.31
N PRO A 93 10.17 -8.21 -1.38
CA PRO A 93 10.94 -8.05 -2.62
C PRO A 93 10.44 -8.85 -3.82
N PRO A 94 9.97 -10.12 -3.69
CA PRO A 94 9.38 -10.85 -4.80
C PRO A 94 8.16 -10.16 -5.42
N ALA A 95 7.23 -9.67 -4.59
CA ALA A 95 6.05 -8.93 -5.07
C ALA A 95 6.45 -7.62 -5.77
N LEU A 96 7.43 -6.88 -5.22
CA LEU A 96 7.98 -5.68 -5.87
C LEU A 96 8.62 -6.00 -7.22
N HIS A 97 9.38 -7.10 -7.30
CA HIS A 97 10.00 -7.53 -8.55
C HIS A 97 8.95 -7.82 -9.62
N ALA A 98 7.89 -8.54 -9.29
CA ALA A 98 6.78 -8.79 -10.20
C ALA A 98 6.15 -7.48 -10.72
N LEU A 99 5.89 -6.51 -9.83
CA LEU A 99 5.29 -5.23 -10.21
C LEU A 99 6.24 -4.32 -11.01
N ARG A 100 7.56 -4.46 -10.83
CA ARG A 100 8.54 -3.58 -11.48
C ARG A 100 8.48 -3.65 -13.01
N GLU A 101 8.10 -4.79 -13.55
CA GLU A 101 8.01 -5.00 -14.99
C GLU A 101 6.81 -4.28 -15.63
N CYS A 102 5.83 -3.83 -14.84
CA CYS A 102 4.58 -3.28 -15.41
C CYS A 102 4.55 -1.75 -15.52
N GLY A 103 5.43 -1.01 -14.82
CA GLY A 103 5.35 0.43 -14.93
C GLY A 103 6.09 1.25 -13.88
N THR A 104 5.62 2.47 -13.72
CA THR A 104 6.23 3.50 -12.88
C THR A 104 5.83 3.33 -11.42
N PHE A 105 6.80 3.25 -10.53
CA PHE A 105 6.59 3.21 -9.09
C PHE A 105 6.47 4.62 -8.52
N VAL A 106 5.33 4.92 -7.92
CA VAL A 106 5.00 6.23 -7.35
C VAL A 106 4.84 6.13 -5.85
N PHE A 107 5.72 6.76 -5.11
CA PHE A 107 5.61 6.85 -3.66
C PHE A 107 4.72 8.03 -3.25
N LEU A 108 3.57 7.75 -2.67
CA LEU A 108 2.71 8.74 -2.03
C LEU A 108 3.21 9.03 -0.62
N LYS A 109 4.00 10.09 -0.49
CA LYS A 109 4.71 10.48 0.74
C LYS A 109 3.83 11.41 1.58
N LEU A 110 3.05 10.84 2.49
CA LEU A 110 2.32 11.57 3.53
C LEU A 110 3.18 11.64 4.79
N ASP A 111 3.28 12.76 5.47
CA ASP A 111 3.97 12.84 6.76
C ASP A 111 3.50 11.71 7.70
N ILE A 112 4.45 10.94 8.22
CA ILE A 112 4.26 9.73 9.02
C ILE A 112 3.28 9.95 10.18
N LYS A 113 3.34 11.12 10.82
CA LYS A 113 2.46 11.48 11.94
C LYS A 113 0.96 11.37 11.59
N TYR A 114 0.57 11.74 10.35
CA TYR A 114 -0.83 11.64 9.94
C TYR A 114 -1.25 10.18 9.71
N SER A 115 -0.38 9.36 9.15
CA SER A 115 -0.64 7.93 8.98
C SER A 115 -0.76 7.22 10.32
N ILE A 116 0.15 7.50 11.25
CA ILE A 116 0.12 6.95 12.61
C ILE A 116 -1.14 7.41 13.34
N LYS A 117 -1.44 8.71 13.33
CA LYS A 117 -2.66 9.24 13.95
C LYS A 117 -3.91 8.51 13.45
N ARG A 118 -4.06 8.34 12.12
CA ARG A 118 -5.21 7.64 11.53
C ARG A 118 -5.32 6.16 11.92
N ILE A 119 -4.22 5.53 12.33
CA ILE A 119 -4.21 4.17 12.88
C ILE A 119 -4.59 4.24 14.36
N MET A 120 -3.92 5.10 15.14
CA MET A 120 -4.14 5.24 16.58
C MET A 120 -5.59 5.61 16.91
N ASP A 121 -6.21 6.49 16.10
CA ASP A 121 -7.62 6.91 16.25
C ASP A 121 -8.63 5.71 16.10
N LYS A 122 -8.19 4.54 15.62
CA LYS A 122 -9.02 3.34 15.45
C LYS A 122 -8.73 2.25 16.47
N ILE A 123 -7.66 2.39 17.22
CA ILE A 123 -7.27 1.39 18.22
C ILE A 123 -8.08 1.62 19.48
N GLU A 124 -8.64 0.53 19.99
CA GLU A 124 -9.40 0.52 21.23
C GLU A 124 -8.73 -0.44 22.22
N GLU A 125 -8.66 0.00 23.49
CA GLU A 125 -8.24 -0.88 24.59
C GLU A 125 -9.37 -1.83 24.94
N ASN A 126 -9.04 -3.13 25.04
CA ASN A 126 -10.02 -4.13 25.48
C ASN A 126 -10.03 -4.14 27.01
N PRO A 127 -11.23 -4.03 27.67
CA PRO A 127 -11.35 -4.12 29.13
C PRO A 127 -10.77 -5.42 29.74
N LEU A 128 -10.69 -6.49 28.95
CA LEU A 128 -10.08 -7.78 29.36
C LEU A 128 -8.57 -7.85 29.08
N GLY A 129 -7.97 -6.75 28.64
CA GLY A 129 -6.57 -6.63 28.26
C GLY A 129 -6.32 -6.73 26.76
N GLY A 130 -5.26 -6.03 26.28
CA GLY A 130 -4.87 -5.98 24.88
C GLY A 130 -5.58 -4.89 24.07
N PHE A 131 -5.39 -4.91 22.75
CA PHE A 131 -5.85 -3.87 21.83
C PHE A 131 -6.61 -4.49 20.66
N THR A 132 -7.68 -3.80 20.22
CA THR A 132 -8.41 -4.14 19.00
C THR A 132 -8.09 -3.13 17.90
N ASN A 133 -8.32 -3.52 16.63
CA ASN A 133 -8.09 -2.69 15.44
C ASN A 133 -6.62 -2.29 15.18
N ALA A 134 -5.68 -2.68 16.03
CA ALA A 134 -4.26 -2.50 15.78
C ALA A 134 -3.80 -3.36 14.59
N PRO A 135 -2.81 -2.91 13.80
CA PRO A 135 -2.23 -3.72 12.74
C PRO A 135 -1.61 -5.01 13.32
N ALA A 136 -1.80 -6.14 12.61
CA ALA A 136 -1.34 -7.43 13.10
C ALA A 136 0.17 -7.45 13.38
N TYR A 137 0.99 -6.89 12.49
CA TYR A 137 2.45 -6.80 12.67
C TYR A 137 2.88 -5.97 13.90
N VAL A 138 2.02 -5.10 14.43
CA VAL A 138 2.26 -4.39 15.70
C VAL A 138 1.97 -5.29 16.87
N MET A 139 0.89 -6.07 16.75
CA MET A 139 0.49 -7.02 17.82
C MET A 139 1.46 -8.19 17.96
N ASP A 140 2.16 -8.56 16.89
CA ASP A 140 3.22 -9.59 16.93
C ASP A 140 4.38 -9.20 17.86
N GLU A 141 4.57 -7.90 18.16
CA GLU A 141 5.56 -7.40 19.12
C GLU A 141 5.03 -7.34 20.58
N ASN A 142 3.81 -7.81 20.82
CA ASN A 142 3.16 -7.88 22.14
C ASN A 142 3.16 -6.56 22.92
N PRO A 143 2.69 -5.43 22.35
CA PRO A 143 2.67 -4.15 23.04
C PRO A 143 1.73 -4.18 24.25
N THR A 144 2.15 -3.52 25.34
CA THR A 144 1.39 -3.44 26.59
C THR A 144 0.77 -2.06 26.83
N SER A 145 1.02 -1.09 25.93
CA SER A 145 0.45 0.26 25.99
C SER A 145 0.28 0.90 24.62
N LEU A 146 -0.64 1.87 24.50
CA LEU A 146 -0.81 2.66 23.29
C LEU A 146 0.49 3.39 22.89
N LYS A 147 1.30 3.81 23.87
CA LYS A 147 2.59 4.44 23.61
C LYS A 147 3.57 3.48 22.90
N GLN A 148 3.64 2.22 23.34
CA GLN A 148 4.46 1.21 22.67
C GLN A 148 3.97 0.95 21.24
N ILE A 149 2.66 0.91 21.01
CA ILE A 149 2.08 0.79 19.65
C ILE A 149 2.54 1.94 18.78
N GLU A 150 2.46 3.18 19.28
CA GLU A 150 2.90 4.37 18.56
C GLU A 150 4.39 4.31 18.21
N ASP A 151 5.24 3.90 19.15
CA ASP A 151 6.69 3.79 18.96
C ASP A 151 7.04 2.70 17.91
N ILE A 152 6.36 1.55 17.96
CA ILE A 152 6.51 0.49 16.95
C ILE A 152 6.11 1.00 15.57
N LEU A 153 4.96 1.69 15.47
CA LEU A 153 4.50 2.28 14.21
C LEU A 153 5.48 3.32 13.67
N LEU A 154 5.99 4.20 14.54
CA LEU A 154 6.95 5.24 14.17
C LEU A 154 8.23 4.62 13.60
N LYS A 155 8.80 3.64 14.28
CA LYS A 155 10.00 2.92 13.81
C LYS A 155 9.73 2.26 12.46
N LYS A 156 8.68 1.43 12.37
CA LYS A 156 8.34 0.69 11.15
C LYS A 156 8.08 1.61 9.96
N TYR A 157 7.42 2.74 10.17
CA TYR A 157 7.11 3.67 9.09
C TYR A 157 8.31 4.50 8.67
N THR A 158 9.22 4.81 9.59
CA THR A 158 10.49 5.45 9.26
C THR A 158 11.32 4.55 8.34
N ASP A 159 11.44 3.26 8.68
CA ASP A 159 12.16 2.27 7.87
C ASP A 159 11.51 2.11 6.48
N ARG A 160 10.17 1.97 6.43
CA ARG A 160 9.43 1.85 5.17
C ARG A 160 9.55 3.10 4.28
N TYR A 161 9.62 4.28 4.88
CA TYR A 161 9.80 5.52 4.12
C TYR A 161 11.14 5.55 3.38
N GLN A 162 12.21 5.14 4.05
CA GLN A 162 13.52 5.02 3.42
C GLN A 162 13.49 4.02 2.26
N GLN A 163 12.86 2.86 2.47
CA GLN A 163 12.70 1.85 1.43
C GLN A 163 11.85 2.37 0.25
N TYR A 164 10.67 2.96 0.51
CA TYR A 164 9.86 3.52 -0.57
C TYR A 164 10.59 4.61 -1.35
N GLN A 165 11.36 5.46 -0.67
CA GLN A 165 12.11 6.53 -1.33
C GLN A 165 13.24 5.97 -2.20
N SER A 166 13.83 4.83 -1.84
CA SER A 166 14.91 4.20 -2.62
C SER A 166 14.42 3.44 -3.85
N ILE A 167 13.16 2.94 -3.83
CA ILE A 167 12.62 2.12 -4.92
C ILE A 167 11.67 2.87 -5.86
N ALA A 168 11.19 4.06 -5.46
CA ALA A 168 10.26 4.84 -6.26
C ALA A 168 10.95 5.54 -7.43
N ASP A 169 10.28 5.57 -8.58
CA ASP A 169 10.67 6.37 -9.74
C ASP A 169 10.21 7.83 -9.59
N VAL A 170 9.04 8.01 -8.93
CA VAL A 170 8.44 9.32 -8.65
C VAL A 170 8.01 9.38 -7.19
N VAL A 171 8.37 10.47 -6.51
CA VAL A 171 7.91 10.77 -5.15
C VAL A 171 6.93 11.93 -5.19
N VAL A 172 5.75 11.73 -4.61
CA VAL A 172 4.70 12.76 -4.55
C VAL A 172 4.40 13.08 -3.10
N ASP A 173 4.66 14.32 -2.69
CA ASP A 173 4.31 14.79 -1.35
C ASP A 173 2.79 14.94 -1.23
N ILE A 174 2.20 14.08 -0.43
CA ILE A 174 0.76 14.07 -0.09
C ILE A 174 0.54 14.84 1.19
N LYS A 175 -0.48 15.68 1.20
CA LYS A 175 -0.84 16.49 2.35
C LYS A 175 -2.09 15.96 3.05
N ASN A 176 -2.26 16.35 4.30
CA ASN A 176 -3.55 16.21 4.99
C ASN A 176 -4.49 17.33 4.54
N ALA A 177 -4.92 17.28 3.29
CA ALA A 177 -5.66 18.29 2.54
C ALA A 177 -6.81 17.62 1.76
N PRO A 178 -7.69 18.39 1.09
CA PRO A 178 -8.71 17.85 0.21
C PRO A 178 -8.14 16.88 -0.83
N ILE A 179 -8.95 15.89 -1.19
CA ILE A 179 -8.54 14.79 -2.09
C ILE A 179 -8.08 15.32 -3.46
N GLU A 180 -8.74 16.35 -3.96
CA GLU A 180 -8.49 16.99 -5.26
C GLU A 180 -7.13 17.69 -5.32
N GLU A 181 -6.67 18.26 -4.20
CA GLU A 181 -5.35 18.89 -4.11
C GLU A 181 -4.24 17.84 -4.27
N ASN A 182 -4.39 16.71 -3.60
CA ASN A 182 -3.46 15.59 -3.71
C ASN A 182 -3.49 14.94 -5.11
N LEU A 183 -4.68 14.83 -5.72
CA LEU A 183 -4.79 14.37 -7.10
C LEU A 183 -4.07 15.31 -8.07
N LYS A 184 -4.22 16.63 -7.91
CA LYS A 184 -3.52 17.62 -8.73
C LYS A 184 -2.01 17.50 -8.59
N ALA A 185 -1.50 17.29 -7.37
CA ALA A 185 -0.08 17.05 -7.15
C ALA A 185 0.41 15.76 -7.84
N LEU A 186 -0.38 14.68 -7.75
CA LEU A 186 -0.07 13.40 -8.39
C LEU A 186 -0.06 13.52 -9.92
N LEU A 187 -1.08 14.14 -10.52
CA LEU A 187 -1.14 14.39 -11.96
C LEU A 187 0.04 15.23 -12.44
N GLY A 188 0.37 16.31 -11.71
CA GLY A 188 1.52 17.17 -12.02
C GLY A 188 2.84 16.43 -12.00
N ALA A 189 3.07 15.60 -10.98
CA ALA A 189 4.29 14.79 -10.86
C ALA A 189 4.44 13.75 -11.97
N LEU A 190 3.32 13.23 -12.49
CA LEU A 190 3.28 12.28 -13.60
C LEU A 190 3.21 12.95 -14.98
N SER A 191 3.22 14.28 -15.05
CA SER A 191 3.07 15.06 -16.29
C SER A 191 1.78 14.74 -17.07
N ILE A 192 0.72 14.33 -16.37
CA ILE A 192 -0.61 14.04 -16.92
C ILE A 192 -1.43 15.33 -16.95
N LYS A 193 -2.02 15.64 -18.11
CA LYS A 193 -2.85 16.85 -18.33
C LYS A 193 -4.32 16.63 -18.01
#